data_d28d91523ae26b98f606dda1dbf616e5
#
_entry.id   d28d91523ae26b98f606dda1dbf616e5
#
_cell.length_a   1.000
_cell.length_b   1.000
_cell.length_c   1.000
_cell.angle_alpha   90.00
_cell.angle_beta   90.00
_cell.angle_gamma   90.00
#
_symmetry.space_group_name_H-M   'P 1'
#
loop_
_entity.id
_entity.type
_entity.pdbx_description
1 polymer ?
#
loop_
_entity_poly.entity_id
_entity_poly.type
_entity_poly.pdbx_seq_one_letter_code
_entity_poly.pdbx_strand_id
1 'polypeptide(L)'
;VGVSPTSASGSAYDVLVNDQPLAAALVQAQENLWVVPSHLDLSVAEMTLAGRPGRESILRERLKSDSVCSGSHQLANTQDDKEQSQFDYIIIDCPPSLGLLSLNAMAAVDEVLLPLQPHFLALHGLSKLLETIELSAEHINPRLRLLGVALCLYEAGTRLAAEVGRDVESFFAEAGKGHPSWKDARVFQTKIRRNIRLAEAPSFGQSIFEYANDSNGASDYHNLASEVDAAVLPLWQPGEPCERNKMAA
;
A
#
# COMPACT_ATOMS: atom_id res chain seq x y z
N VAL A 1 11.03 6.34 -8.26
CA VAL A 1 10.91 5.57 -9.53
C VAL A 1 11.09 6.43 -10.78
N GLY A 2 11.60 7.68 -10.65
CA GLY A 2 12.01 8.54 -11.76
C GLY A 2 10.90 9.05 -12.70
N VAL A 3 9.64 8.82 -12.39
CA VAL A 3 8.51 9.31 -13.19
C VAL A 3 8.24 10.77 -12.84
N SER A 4 8.25 11.65 -13.85
CA SER A 4 7.84 13.05 -13.65
C SER A 4 6.33 13.12 -13.45
N PRO A 5 5.82 13.87 -12.45
CA PRO A 5 4.38 14.10 -12.29
C PRO A 5 3.70 14.69 -13.54
N THR A 6 4.47 15.36 -14.39
CA THR A 6 3.99 15.99 -15.64
C THR A 6 4.02 15.06 -16.85
N SER A 7 4.54 13.83 -16.73
CA SER A 7 4.60 12.87 -17.83
C SER A 7 3.29 12.11 -18.03
N ALA A 8 2.39 12.13 -17.06
CA ALA A 8 1.07 11.52 -17.13
C ALA A 8 0.03 12.49 -17.70
N SER A 9 -1.01 11.94 -18.33
CA SER A 9 -2.20 12.70 -18.75
C SER A 9 -3.16 13.01 -17.59
N GLY A 10 -2.86 12.52 -16.37
CA GLY A 10 -3.62 12.71 -15.14
C GLY A 10 -2.81 12.31 -13.91
N SER A 11 -3.41 12.51 -12.76
CA SER A 11 -2.83 12.24 -11.45
C SER A 11 -3.83 11.54 -10.53
N ALA A 12 -3.39 11.10 -9.36
CA ALA A 12 -4.27 10.58 -8.31
C ALA A 12 -5.38 11.59 -7.92
N TYR A 13 -5.08 12.89 -7.98
CA TYR A 13 -6.10 13.93 -7.77
C TYR A 13 -7.19 13.88 -8.85
N ASP A 14 -6.82 13.77 -10.12
CA ASP A 14 -7.77 13.75 -11.24
C ASP A 14 -8.67 12.51 -11.17
N VAL A 15 -8.10 11.37 -10.76
CA VAL A 15 -8.88 10.13 -10.55
C VAL A 15 -9.91 10.29 -9.43
N LEU A 16 -9.51 10.89 -8.31
CA LEU A 16 -10.37 10.99 -7.11
C LEU A 16 -11.38 12.14 -7.20
N VAL A 17 -10.99 13.27 -7.77
CA VAL A 17 -11.77 14.52 -7.74
C VAL A 17 -12.45 14.80 -9.06
N ASN A 18 -11.74 14.64 -10.19
CA ASN A 18 -12.21 15.00 -11.53
C ASN A 18 -12.84 13.83 -12.30
N ASP A 19 -13.05 12.71 -11.62
CA ASP A 19 -13.67 11.50 -12.19
C ASP A 19 -12.92 10.91 -13.40
N GLN A 20 -11.61 11.22 -13.54
CA GLN A 20 -10.79 10.70 -14.62
C GLN A 20 -10.61 9.18 -14.47
N PRO A 21 -10.66 8.40 -15.58
CA PRO A 21 -10.34 6.98 -15.55
C PRO A 21 -8.93 6.71 -15.01
N LEU A 22 -8.78 5.69 -14.17
CA LEU A 22 -7.49 5.31 -13.60
C LEU A 22 -6.47 4.95 -14.69
N ALA A 23 -6.94 4.27 -15.73
CA ALA A 23 -6.15 3.91 -16.90
C ALA A 23 -5.48 5.11 -17.59
N ALA A 24 -6.15 6.25 -17.64
CA ALA A 24 -5.61 7.46 -18.25
C ALA A 24 -4.51 8.12 -17.41
N ALA A 25 -4.45 7.84 -16.11
CA ALA A 25 -3.43 8.34 -15.19
C ALA A 25 -2.26 7.36 -15.01
N LEU A 26 -2.34 6.13 -15.54
CA LEU A 26 -1.26 5.15 -15.46
C LEU A 26 -0.09 5.53 -16.35
N VAL A 27 1.12 5.47 -15.80
CA VAL A 27 2.39 5.65 -16.52
C VAL A 27 3.26 4.44 -16.27
N GLN A 28 3.78 3.84 -17.32
CA GLN A 28 4.77 2.78 -17.19
C GLN A 28 6.11 3.38 -16.74
N ALA A 29 6.54 3.01 -15.55
CA ALA A 29 7.81 3.46 -14.98
C ALA A 29 8.97 2.53 -15.34
N GLN A 30 8.71 1.20 -15.35
CA GLN A 30 9.65 0.14 -15.71
C GLN A 30 8.88 -1.04 -16.34
N GLU A 31 9.56 -2.08 -16.80
CA GLU A 31 8.97 -3.21 -17.54
C GLU A 31 7.72 -3.78 -16.84
N ASN A 32 7.75 -4.01 -15.54
CA ASN A 32 6.63 -4.57 -14.77
C ASN A 32 6.11 -3.60 -13.68
N LEU A 33 6.37 -2.30 -13.84
CA LEU A 33 6.00 -1.29 -12.86
C LEU A 33 5.23 -0.15 -13.52
N TRP A 34 4.01 0.04 -13.05
CA TRP A 34 3.13 1.13 -13.43
C TRP A 34 2.86 2.03 -12.25
N VAL A 35 2.73 3.32 -12.48
CA VAL A 35 2.53 4.32 -11.43
C VAL A 35 1.39 5.25 -11.81
N VAL A 36 0.51 5.52 -10.86
CA VAL A 36 -0.38 6.69 -10.90
C VAL A 36 0.30 7.78 -10.09
N PRO A 37 0.82 8.83 -10.72
CA PRO A 37 1.55 9.86 -10.00
C PRO A 37 0.62 10.70 -9.14
N SER A 38 1.16 11.23 -8.04
CA SER A 38 0.51 12.23 -7.21
C SER A 38 1.04 13.63 -7.55
N HIS A 39 0.20 14.64 -7.36
CA HIS A 39 0.54 16.05 -7.48
C HIS A 39 0.24 16.79 -6.18
N LEU A 40 0.79 18.00 -6.00
CA LEU A 40 0.54 18.84 -4.83
C LEU A 40 -0.95 19.11 -4.58
N ASP A 41 -1.75 19.13 -5.64
CA ASP A 41 -3.20 19.32 -5.57
C ASP A 41 -3.91 18.22 -4.77
N LEU A 42 -3.29 17.05 -4.62
CA LEU A 42 -3.85 15.97 -3.77
C LEU A 42 -4.00 16.41 -2.30
N SER A 43 -3.20 17.39 -1.85
CA SER A 43 -3.30 17.94 -0.50
C SER A 43 -4.64 18.64 -0.23
N VAL A 44 -5.32 19.15 -1.27
CA VAL A 44 -6.62 19.81 -1.15
C VAL A 44 -7.79 18.90 -1.51
N ALA A 45 -7.53 17.66 -1.96
CA ALA A 45 -8.57 16.72 -2.36
C ALA A 45 -9.57 16.43 -1.24
N GLU A 46 -9.10 16.31 0.02
CA GLU A 46 -9.97 16.07 1.17
C GLU A 46 -11.02 17.18 1.36
N MET A 47 -10.61 18.43 1.18
CA MET A 47 -11.54 19.58 1.26
C MET A 47 -12.54 19.56 0.11
N THR A 48 -12.08 19.27 -1.11
CA THR A 48 -12.92 19.22 -2.31
C THR A 48 -13.95 18.11 -2.22
N LEU A 49 -13.57 16.97 -1.67
CA LEU A 49 -14.43 15.79 -1.53
C LEU A 49 -15.34 15.84 -0.29
N ALA A 50 -15.16 16.78 0.64
CA ALA A 50 -15.82 16.79 1.95
C ALA A 50 -17.36 16.68 1.89
N GLY A 51 -18.00 17.28 0.87
CA GLY A 51 -19.44 17.26 0.66
C GLY A 51 -19.94 16.14 -0.29
N ARG A 52 -19.06 15.32 -0.85
CA ARG A 52 -19.45 14.32 -1.86
C ARG A 52 -20.00 13.06 -1.18
N PRO A 53 -21.19 12.58 -1.55
CA PRO A 53 -21.71 11.29 -1.06
C PRO A 53 -20.79 10.13 -1.49
N GLY A 54 -20.55 9.18 -0.59
CA GLY A 54 -19.69 8.02 -0.86
C GLY A 54 -18.20 8.37 -1.02
N ARG A 55 -17.80 9.54 -0.54
CA ARG A 55 -16.41 10.06 -0.66
C ARG A 55 -15.35 9.10 -0.11
N GLU A 56 -15.70 8.23 0.81
CA GLU A 56 -14.79 7.28 1.44
C GLU A 56 -14.44 6.09 0.53
N SER A 57 -15.21 5.87 -0.54
CA SER A 57 -15.07 4.69 -1.42
C SER A 57 -14.80 5.02 -2.89
N ILE A 58 -14.48 6.25 -3.21
CA ILE A 58 -14.26 6.70 -4.60
C ILE A 58 -13.16 5.87 -5.27
N LEU A 59 -12.02 5.68 -4.61
CA LEU A 59 -10.91 4.92 -5.16
C LEU A 59 -11.30 3.46 -5.43
N ARG A 60 -12.05 2.83 -4.52
CA ARG A 60 -12.59 1.47 -4.71
C ARG A 60 -13.45 1.37 -5.95
N GLU A 61 -14.35 2.34 -6.15
CA GLU A 61 -15.24 2.34 -7.32
C GLU A 61 -14.46 2.58 -8.62
N ARG A 62 -13.41 3.41 -8.59
CA ARG A 62 -12.49 3.60 -9.73
C ARG A 62 -11.76 2.32 -10.09
N LEU A 63 -11.16 1.65 -9.11
CA LEU A 63 -10.47 0.38 -9.34
C LEU A 63 -11.40 -0.71 -9.91
N LYS A 64 -12.69 -0.69 -9.52
CA LYS A 64 -13.67 -1.62 -10.07
C LYS A 64 -14.11 -1.25 -11.48
N SER A 65 -14.39 0.05 -11.74
CA SER A 65 -14.95 0.50 -13.02
C SER A 65 -13.94 0.42 -14.15
N ASP A 66 -12.67 0.70 -13.87
CA ASP A 66 -11.62 0.74 -14.90
C ASP A 66 -11.05 -0.63 -15.25
N SER A 67 -11.66 -1.72 -14.77
CA SER A 67 -11.22 -3.10 -15.05
C SER A 67 -9.76 -3.41 -14.68
N VAL A 68 -9.09 -2.50 -13.98
CA VAL A 68 -7.69 -2.69 -13.54
C VAL A 68 -7.52 -3.96 -12.69
N CYS A 69 -8.56 -4.32 -11.94
CA CYS A 69 -8.60 -5.56 -11.15
C CYS A 69 -9.26 -6.75 -11.88
N SER A 70 -9.96 -6.52 -13.00
CA SER A 70 -10.73 -7.57 -13.68
C SER A 70 -9.99 -8.21 -14.88
N GLY A 71 -8.72 -7.90 -15.09
CA GLY A 71 -7.93 -8.49 -16.15
C GLY A 71 -8.32 -8.09 -17.58
N SER A 72 -9.19 -7.09 -17.76
CA SER A 72 -9.69 -6.68 -19.07
C SER A 72 -9.12 -5.34 -19.57
N HIS A 73 -8.01 -4.87 -18.99
CA HIS A 73 -7.39 -3.62 -19.41
C HIS A 73 -6.50 -3.83 -20.66
N GLN A 74 -6.98 -3.35 -21.80
CA GLN A 74 -6.13 -3.13 -22.97
C GLN A 74 -5.31 -1.86 -22.74
N LEU A 75 -4.06 -1.98 -22.34
CA LEU A 75 -3.10 -0.88 -22.43
C LEU A 75 -2.84 -0.63 -23.91
N ALA A 76 -3.41 0.48 -24.41
CA ALA A 76 -3.34 0.86 -25.81
C ALA A 76 -1.90 1.22 -26.18
N ASN A 77 -1.11 0.29 -26.68
CA ASN A 77 0.05 0.59 -27.53
C ASN A 77 0.74 -0.61 -28.24
N THR A 78 0.17 -1.81 -28.26
CA THR A 78 0.70 -2.85 -29.13
C THR A 78 -0.41 -3.50 -29.93
N GLN A 79 -0.33 -3.39 -31.27
CA GLN A 79 -1.35 -3.87 -32.21
C GLN A 79 -1.39 -5.40 -32.37
N ASP A 80 -0.60 -6.20 -31.66
CA ASP A 80 -0.45 -7.62 -31.93
C ASP A 80 -0.62 -8.61 -30.77
N ASP A 81 -0.78 -8.18 -29.51
CA ASP A 81 -0.96 -9.13 -28.42
C ASP A 81 -2.21 -8.86 -27.58
N LYS A 82 -3.15 -9.80 -27.64
CA LYS A 82 -4.32 -9.90 -26.77
C LYS A 82 -3.94 -10.42 -25.36
N GLU A 83 -2.84 -9.99 -24.81
CA GLU A 83 -2.52 -10.29 -23.42
C GLU A 83 -3.24 -9.29 -22.51
N GLN A 84 -4.21 -9.83 -21.78
CA GLN A 84 -4.87 -9.13 -20.68
C GLN A 84 -3.81 -8.92 -19.60
N SER A 85 -3.31 -7.69 -19.45
CA SER A 85 -2.38 -7.39 -18.37
C SER A 85 -3.14 -7.30 -17.05
N GLN A 86 -2.99 -8.31 -16.23
CA GLN A 86 -3.47 -8.33 -14.84
C GLN A 86 -2.31 -7.91 -13.95
N PHE A 87 -2.53 -6.94 -13.06
CA PHE A 87 -1.56 -6.60 -12.04
C PHE A 87 -1.59 -7.66 -10.92
N ASP A 88 -0.44 -8.21 -10.57
CA ASP A 88 -0.31 -9.11 -9.42
C ASP A 88 -0.51 -8.35 -8.11
N TYR A 89 -0.02 -7.12 -8.04
CA TYR A 89 -0.10 -6.25 -6.86
C TYR A 89 -0.53 -4.83 -7.21
N ILE A 90 -1.37 -4.25 -6.37
CA ILE A 90 -1.68 -2.82 -6.35
C ILE A 90 -1.25 -2.28 -4.99
N ILE A 91 -0.23 -1.42 -4.97
CA ILE A 91 0.32 -0.82 -3.76
C ILE A 91 -0.10 0.64 -3.70
N ILE A 92 -0.74 1.05 -2.61
CA ILE A 92 -1.19 2.41 -2.39
C ILE A 92 -0.33 3.04 -1.29
N ASP A 93 0.52 3.99 -1.66
CA ASP A 93 1.27 4.81 -0.71
C ASP A 93 0.35 5.87 -0.11
N CYS A 94 0.22 5.86 1.21
CA CYS A 94 -0.73 6.70 1.94
C CYS A 94 -0.04 7.86 2.65
N PRO A 95 -0.70 9.03 2.76
CA PRO A 95 -0.20 10.12 3.58
C PRO A 95 -0.17 9.71 5.08
N PRO A 96 0.66 10.36 5.91
CA PRO A 96 0.80 10.02 7.34
C PRO A 96 -0.43 10.42 8.18
N SER A 97 -1.46 10.99 7.58
CA SER A 97 -2.71 11.38 8.22
C SER A 97 -3.77 10.28 8.08
N LEU A 98 -4.63 10.13 9.08
CA LEU A 98 -5.81 9.25 9.04
C LEU A 98 -7.04 10.00 8.50
N GLY A 99 -6.85 10.72 7.39
CA GLY A 99 -7.89 11.50 6.72
C GLY A 99 -8.66 10.72 5.66
N LEU A 100 -9.41 11.46 4.83
CA LEU A 100 -10.26 10.90 3.79
C LEU A 100 -9.47 10.12 2.71
N LEU A 101 -8.24 10.54 2.41
CA LEU A 101 -7.38 9.82 1.46
C LEU A 101 -7.00 8.44 1.99
N SER A 102 -6.60 8.34 3.27
CA SER A 102 -6.30 7.06 3.90
C SER A 102 -7.53 6.15 4.01
N LEU A 103 -8.72 6.72 4.27
CA LEU A 103 -9.98 5.96 4.25
C LEU A 103 -10.30 5.43 2.84
N ASN A 104 -10.05 6.21 1.78
CA ASN A 104 -10.18 5.73 0.40
C ASN A 104 -9.25 4.56 0.09
N ALA A 105 -8.00 4.63 0.55
CA ALA A 105 -7.06 3.54 0.40
C ALA A 105 -7.58 2.29 1.14
N MET A 106 -7.96 2.40 2.41
CA MET A 106 -8.49 1.29 3.21
C MET A 106 -9.79 0.71 2.64
N ALA A 107 -10.63 1.53 2.02
CA ALA A 107 -11.82 1.07 1.32
C ALA A 107 -11.50 0.21 0.09
N ALA A 108 -10.34 0.43 -0.53
CA ALA A 108 -9.97 -0.12 -1.83
C ALA A 108 -9.08 -1.36 -1.76
N VAL A 109 -8.43 -1.62 -0.62
CA VAL A 109 -7.45 -2.71 -0.44
C VAL A 109 -8.00 -3.83 0.45
N ASP A 110 -7.40 -5.01 0.35
CA ASP A 110 -7.70 -6.13 1.25
C ASP A 110 -6.73 -6.15 2.45
N GLU A 111 -5.52 -5.61 2.29
CA GLU A 111 -4.47 -5.71 3.30
C GLU A 111 -3.72 -4.40 3.53
N VAL A 112 -3.34 -4.18 4.77
CA VAL A 112 -2.53 -3.03 5.21
C VAL A 112 -1.18 -3.54 5.69
N LEU A 113 -0.10 -2.98 5.16
CA LEU A 113 1.25 -3.14 5.67
C LEU A 113 1.66 -1.86 6.40
N LEU A 114 2.09 -1.97 7.66
CA LEU A 114 2.48 -0.83 8.48
C LEU A 114 4.01 -0.69 8.58
N PRO A 115 4.62 0.32 7.96
CA PRO A 115 5.98 0.70 8.30
C PRO A 115 6.01 1.38 9.67
N LEU A 116 6.81 0.86 10.60
CA LEU A 116 6.94 1.38 11.95
C LEU A 116 8.40 1.66 12.29
N GLN A 117 8.70 2.89 12.67
CA GLN A 117 10.01 3.21 13.25
C GLN A 117 10.02 2.83 14.74
N PRO A 118 10.96 2.02 15.23
CA PRO A 118 11.00 1.60 16.62
C PRO A 118 11.52 2.72 17.54
N HIS A 119 10.61 3.53 18.04
CA HIS A 119 10.88 4.59 19.01
C HIS A 119 9.80 4.58 20.11
N PHE A 120 10.04 5.34 21.18
CA PHE A 120 9.20 5.33 22.40
C PHE A 120 7.70 5.53 22.15
N LEU A 121 7.32 6.36 21.18
CA LEU A 121 5.90 6.65 20.87
C LEU A 121 5.30 5.68 19.83
N ALA A 122 6.04 4.68 19.38
CA ALA A 122 5.60 3.79 18.30
C ALA A 122 4.31 3.03 18.66
N LEU A 123 4.23 2.46 19.87
CA LEU A 123 3.04 1.73 20.34
C LEU A 123 1.80 2.63 20.46
N HIS A 124 1.97 3.87 20.84
CA HIS A 124 0.85 4.81 20.96
C HIS A 124 0.25 5.17 19.60
N GLY A 125 1.11 5.40 18.60
CA GLY A 125 0.68 5.59 17.22
C GLY A 125 0.04 4.35 16.61
N LEU A 126 0.58 3.17 16.91
CA LEU A 126 0.08 1.88 16.46
C LEU A 126 -1.35 1.63 16.94
N SER A 127 -1.66 1.85 18.23
CA SER A 127 -2.99 1.64 18.77
C SER A 127 -4.07 2.46 18.05
N LYS A 128 -3.80 3.74 17.79
CA LYS A 128 -4.71 4.61 17.04
C LYS A 128 -4.96 4.15 15.61
N LEU A 129 -3.92 3.65 14.97
CA LEU A 129 -4.02 3.15 13.60
C LEU A 129 -4.81 1.83 13.54
N LEU A 130 -4.61 0.95 14.51
CA LEU A 130 -5.38 -0.30 14.63
C LEU A 130 -6.87 -0.05 14.87
N GLU A 131 -7.23 0.92 15.73
CA GLU A 131 -8.61 1.39 15.87
C GLU A 131 -9.20 1.84 14.53
N THR A 132 -8.43 2.60 13.74
CA THR A 132 -8.90 3.09 12.43
C THR A 132 -9.09 1.94 11.44
N ILE A 133 -8.18 0.96 11.43
CA ILE A 133 -8.30 -0.25 10.59
C ILE A 133 -9.56 -1.03 10.98
N GLU A 134 -9.81 -1.20 12.27
CA GLU A 134 -10.96 -1.92 12.80
C GLU A 134 -12.29 -1.23 12.43
N LEU A 135 -12.39 0.08 12.65
CA LEU A 135 -13.55 0.87 12.25
C LEU A 135 -13.76 0.85 10.73
N SER A 136 -12.67 0.88 9.95
CA SER A 136 -12.76 0.79 8.50
C SER A 136 -13.20 -0.61 8.05
N ALA A 137 -12.75 -1.66 8.72
CA ALA A 137 -13.18 -3.03 8.47
C ALA A 137 -14.67 -3.23 8.82
N GLU A 138 -15.13 -2.64 9.92
CA GLU A 138 -16.51 -2.77 10.38
C GLU A 138 -17.50 -1.99 9.48
N HIS A 139 -17.15 -0.78 9.04
CA HIS A 139 -18.11 0.14 8.43
C HIS A 139 -17.91 0.36 6.92
N ILE A 140 -16.71 0.11 6.37
CA ILE A 140 -16.37 0.47 5.00
C ILE A 140 -15.96 -0.74 4.16
N ASN A 141 -15.04 -1.57 4.69
CA ASN A 141 -14.47 -2.69 3.95
C ASN A 141 -14.30 -3.93 4.85
N PRO A 142 -15.30 -4.81 4.93
CA PRO A 142 -15.25 -6.01 5.81
C PRO A 142 -14.12 -7.00 5.51
N ARG A 143 -13.41 -6.85 4.39
CA ARG A 143 -12.27 -7.69 4.02
C ARG A 143 -10.93 -7.10 4.44
N LEU A 144 -10.94 -5.84 4.89
CA LEU A 144 -9.73 -5.15 5.31
C LEU A 144 -9.11 -5.84 6.50
N ARG A 145 -7.82 -6.12 6.42
CA ARG A 145 -7.04 -6.67 7.53
C ARG A 145 -5.62 -6.13 7.52
N LEU A 146 -5.02 -6.19 8.68
CA LEU A 146 -3.60 -5.89 8.83
C LEU A 146 -2.79 -7.13 8.46
N LEU A 147 -1.98 -7.03 7.41
CA LEU A 147 -1.02 -8.05 7.01
C LEU A 147 0.11 -8.17 8.04
N GLY A 148 0.64 -7.04 8.47
CA GLY A 148 1.71 -7.00 9.46
C GLY A 148 2.42 -5.65 9.57
N VAL A 149 3.45 -5.65 10.41
CA VAL A 149 4.29 -4.48 10.71
C VAL A 149 5.71 -4.73 10.24
N ALA A 150 6.25 -3.81 9.43
CA ALA A 150 7.65 -3.79 9.02
C ALA A 150 8.42 -2.75 9.85
N LEU A 151 9.42 -3.17 10.62
CA LEU A 151 10.27 -2.26 11.38
C LEU A 151 11.25 -1.56 10.43
N CYS A 152 11.11 -0.24 10.32
CA CYS A 152 11.88 0.61 9.43
C CYS A 152 12.84 1.53 10.19
N LEU A 153 13.87 2.04 9.51
CA LEU A 153 14.94 2.85 10.14
C LEU A 153 15.52 2.17 11.38
N TYR A 154 15.60 0.85 11.33
CA TYR A 154 16.03 0.02 12.45
C TYR A 154 17.52 0.22 12.72
N GLU A 155 17.87 0.54 13.97
CA GLU A 155 19.25 0.69 14.41
C GLU A 155 19.69 -0.57 15.17
N ALA A 156 20.33 -1.49 14.45
CA ALA A 156 20.83 -2.72 15.03
C ALA A 156 21.83 -2.42 16.16
N GLY A 157 21.66 -3.11 17.29
CA GLY A 157 22.52 -2.94 18.47
C GLY A 157 22.02 -1.90 19.49
N THR A 158 20.94 -1.17 19.21
CA THR A 158 20.32 -0.34 20.23
C THR A 158 19.33 -1.14 21.08
N ARG A 159 19.37 -0.96 22.42
CA ARG A 159 18.43 -1.61 23.33
C ARG A 159 17.00 -1.17 23.04
N LEU A 160 16.78 0.11 22.73
CA LEU A 160 15.48 0.67 22.43
C LEU A 160 14.80 -0.03 21.24
N ALA A 161 15.51 -0.20 20.11
CA ALA A 161 14.92 -0.85 18.94
C ALA A 161 14.56 -2.31 19.22
N ALA A 162 15.38 -3.03 20.01
CA ALA A 162 15.11 -4.40 20.41
C ALA A 162 13.93 -4.51 21.40
N GLU A 163 13.79 -3.57 22.32
CA GLU A 163 12.69 -3.52 23.28
C GLU A 163 11.38 -3.19 22.58
N VAL A 164 11.32 -2.14 21.76
CA VAL A 164 10.12 -1.77 21.01
C VAL A 164 9.71 -2.89 20.05
N GLY A 165 10.65 -3.55 19.38
CA GLY A 165 10.33 -4.71 18.53
C GLY A 165 9.61 -5.82 19.30
N ARG A 166 10.13 -6.19 20.49
CA ARG A 166 9.49 -7.20 21.36
C ARG A 166 8.14 -6.75 21.90
N ASP A 167 8.00 -5.47 22.25
CA ASP A 167 6.75 -4.92 22.75
C ASP A 167 5.66 -4.97 21.68
N VAL A 168 5.99 -4.67 20.41
CA VAL A 168 5.07 -4.80 19.27
C VAL A 168 4.70 -6.26 19.03
N GLU A 169 5.67 -7.20 19.06
CA GLU A 169 5.41 -8.64 18.94
C GLU A 169 4.48 -9.13 20.06
N SER A 170 4.77 -8.77 21.31
CA SER A 170 3.95 -9.12 22.47
C SER A 170 2.55 -8.55 22.39
N PHE A 171 2.43 -7.30 21.93
CA PHE A 171 1.14 -6.64 21.74
C PHE A 171 0.25 -7.43 20.78
N PHE A 172 0.75 -7.86 19.61
CA PHE A 172 -0.04 -8.65 18.67
C PHE A 172 -0.35 -10.06 19.20
N ALA A 173 0.56 -10.68 19.92
CA ALA A 173 0.35 -11.99 20.51
C ALA A 173 -0.78 -12.01 21.57
N GLU A 174 -0.92 -10.92 22.32
CA GLU A 174 -1.89 -10.80 23.41
C GLU A 174 -3.22 -10.21 22.92
N ALA A 175 -3.17 -9.06 22.25
CA ALA A 175 -4.35 -8.30 21.88
C ALA A 175 -5.03 -8.80 20.60
N GLY A 176 -4.30 -9.44 19.68
CA GLY A 176 -4.85 -9.89 18.39
C GLY A 176 -6.02 -10.86 18.49
N LYS A 177 -6.11 -11.62 19.57
CA LYS A 177 -7.13 -12.67 19.74
C LYS A 177 -8.59 -12.18 19.76
N GLY A 178 -8.81 -10.89 20.04
CA GLY A 178 -10.13 -10.26 20.12
C GLY A 178 -10.56 -9.47 18.88
N HIS A 179 -9.68 -9.30 17.91
CA HIS A 179 -9.87 -8.34 16.82
C HIS A 179 -9.73 -9.01 15.44
N PRO A 180 -10.85 -9.30 14.74
CA PRO A 180 -10.84 -10.04 13.47
C PRO A 180 -9.95 -9.42 12.38
N SER A 181 -9.89 -8.09 12.32
CA SER A 181 -9.17 -7.34 11.28
C SER A 181 -7.63 -7.38 11.42
N TRP A 182 -7.09 -7.80 12.56
CA TRP A 182 -5.64 -7.88 12.77
C TRP A 182 -5.17 -9.06 13.65
N LYS A 183 -6.04 -10.05 13.89
CA LYS A 183 -5.72 -11.26 14.65
C LYS A 183 -4.55 -12.08 14.07
N ASP A 184 -4.38 -12.03 12.75
CA ASP A 184 -3.35 -12.76 12.02
C ASP A 184 -2.13 -11.87 11.69
N ALA A 185 -2.15 -10.62 12.17
CA ALA A 185 -1.07 -9.67 11.95
C ALA A 185 0.24 -10.14 12.60
N ARG A 186 1.34 -9.88 11.90
CA ARG A 186 2.69 -10.27 12.34
C ARG A 186 3.66 -9.11 12.30
N VAL A 187 4.72 -9.19 13.07
CA VAL A 187 5.90 -8.37 12.85
C VAL A 187 6.81 -9.13 11.88
N PHE A 188 7.14 -8.53 10.73
CA PHE A 188 8.03 -9.15 9.76
C PHE A 188 9.43 -9.36 10.35
N GLN A 189 10.05 -10.49 10.01
CA GLN A 189 11.39 -10.83 10.50
C GLN A 189 12.43 -9.87 9.94
N THR A 190 12.28 -9.52 8.67
CA THR A 190 13.12 -8.54 8.00
C THR A 190 12.88 -7.15 8.55
N LYS A 191 13.96 -6.48 8.90
CA LYS A 191 13.97 -5.10 9.41
C LYS A 191 14.71 -4.22 8.42
N ILE A 192 14.07 -3.13 8.00
CA ILE A 192 14.72 -2.16 7.10
C ILE A 192 15.67 -1.30 7.95
N ARG A 193 16.94 -1.61 7.87
CA ARG A 193 18.00 -0.91 8.62
C ARG A 193 18.18 0.52 8.13
N ARG A 194 18.56 1.41 9.03
CA ARG A 194 19.01 2.75 8.64
C ARG A 194 20.19 2.62 7.68
N ASN A 195 20.03 3.16 6.46
CA ASN A 195 21.01 3.06 5.39
C ASN A 195 21.05 4.36 4.61
N ILE A 196 22.23 4.96 4.44
CA ILE A 196 22.41 6.22 3.72
C ILE A 196 22.04 6.10 2.24
N ARG A 197 22.26 4.95 1.62
CA ARG A 197 21.92 4.71 0.21
C ARG A 197 20.42 4.76 -0.05
N LEU A 198 19.60 4.32 0.93
CA LEU A 198 18.14 4.49 0.87
C LEU A 198 17.70 5.95 0.93
N ALA A 199 18.46 6.79 1.65
CA ALA A 199 18.16 8.21 1.71
C ALA A 199 18.64 8.97 0.46
N GLU A 200 19.72 8.50 -0.18
CA GLU A 200 20.29 9.12 -1.39
C GLU A 200 19.49 8.76 -2.67
N ALA A 201 19.09 7.49 -2.84
CA ALA A 201 18.48 6.98 -4.06
C ALA A 201 17.32 7.84 -4.61
N PRO A 202 16.39 8.35 -3.79
CA PRO A 202 15.30 9.22 -4.27
C PRO A 202 15.79 10.52 -4.90
N SER A 203 16.94 11.06 -4.46
CA SER A 203 17.53 12.28 -5.01
C SER A 203 17.98 12.11 -6.47
N PHE A 204 18.23 10.86 -6.88
CA PHE A 204 18.60 10.50 -8.23
C PHE A 204 17.42 9.96 -9.05
N GLY A 205 16.21 9.93 -8.48
CA GLY A 205 15.04 9.36 -9.12
C GLY A 205 15.12 7.85 -9.33
N GLN A 206 15.99 7.16 -8.59
CA GLN A 206 16.28 5.73 -8.73
C GLN A 206 15.74 4.93 -7.54
N SER A 207 15.37 3.68 -7.80
CA SER A 207 15.15 2.71 -6.74
C SER A 207 16.48 2.32 -6.08
N ILE A 208 16.43 1.75 -4.87
CA ILE A 208 17.63 1.24 -4.22
C ILE A 208 18.31 0.13 -5.02
N PHE A 209 17.54 -0.63 -5.80
CA PHE A 209 18.04 -1.71 -6.64
C PHE A 209 18.82 -1.18 -7.86
N GLU A 210 18.46 0.00 -8.36
CA GLU A 210 19.19 0.69 -9.43
C GLU A 210 20.37 1.48 -8.90
N TYR A 211 20.19 2.15 -7.75
CA TYR A 211 21.19 3.05 -7.19
C TYR A 211 22.33 2.32 -6.47
N ALA A 212 22.01 1.29 -5.68
CA ALA A 212 22.99 0.56 -4.86
C ALA A 212 22.52 -0.86 -4.54
N ASN A 213 22.51 -1.72 -5.54
CA ASN A 213 21.99 -3.09 -5.46
C ASN A 213 22.71 -3.98 -4.40
N ASP A 214 23.99 -3.73 -4.16
CA ASP A 214 24.81 -4.49 -3.18
C ASP A 214 24.64 -3.95 -1.76
N SER A 215 23.82 -2.91 -1.54
CA SER A 215 23.64 -2.31 -0.22
C SER A 215 22.78 -3.19 0.69
N ASN A 216 23.00 -3.03 2.00
CA ASN A 216 22.12 -3.64 2.99
C ASN A 216 20.65 -3.20 2.80
N GLY A 217 20.41 -1.97 2.31
CA GLY A 217 19.07 -1.48 2.03
C GLY A 217 18.39 -2.27 0.93
N ALA A 218 19.08 -2.57 -0.17
CA ALA A 218 18.56 -3.42 -1.24
C ALA A 218 18.24 -4.84 -0.73
N SER A 219 19.16 -5.44 0.02
CA SER A 219 18.95 -6.77 0.61
C SER A 219 17.76 -6.80 1.58
N ASP A 220 17.59 -5.78 2.41
CA ASP A 220 16.50 -5.69 3.37
C ASP A 220 15.15 -5.59 2.65
N TYR A 221 15.03 -4.75 1.61
CA TYR A 221 13.80 -4.64 0.83
C TYR A 221 13.48 -5.89 0.02
N HIS A 222 14.50 -6.56 -0.53
CA HIS A 222 14.30 -7.84 -1.22
C HIS A 222 13.75 -8.91 -0.28
N ASN A 223 14.33 -9.03 0.92
CA ASN A 223 13.88 -9.99 1.91
C ASN A 223 12.47 -9.66 2.41
N LEU A 224 12.17 -8.37 2.68
CA LEU A 224 10.82 -7.96 3.07
C LEU A 224 9.80 -8.27 1.98
N ALA A 225 10.11 -8.01 0.71
CA ALA A 225 9.25 -8.34 -0.40
C ALA A 225 8.94 -9.83 -0.46
N SER A 226 9.95 -10.68 -0.26
CA SER A 226 9.77 -12.14 -0.22
C SER A 226 8.89 -12.60 0.96
N GLU A 227 9.02 -11.97 2.12
CA GLU A 227 8.16 -12.26 3.28
C GLU A 227 6.71 -11.80 3.06
N VAL A 228 6.52 -10.65 2.41
CA VAL A 228 5.19 -10.12 2.07
C VAL A 228 4.52 -11.04 1.04
N ASP A 229 5.22 -11.40 -0.01
CA ASP A 229 4.73 -12.31 -1.05
C ASP A 229 4.28 -13.64 -0.45
N ALA A 230 5.12 -14.27 0.39
CA ALA A 230 4.78 -15.49 1.10
C ALA A 230 3.60 -15.35 2.08
N ALA A 231 3.35 -14.15 2.59
CA ALA A 231 2.23 -13.88 3.50
C ALA A 231 0.90 -13.71 2.77
N VAL A 232 0.92 -13.20 1.54
CA VAL A 232 -0.26 -12.92 0.71
C VAL A 232 -0.67 -14.15 -0.12
N LEU A 233 0.27 -14.95 -0.57
CA LEU A 233 0.05 -16.14 -1.41
C LEU A 233 -1.02 -17.13 -0.92
N PRO A 234 -1.20 -17.40 0.39
CA PRO A 234 -2.25 -18.32 0.86
C PRO A 234 -3.68 -17.85 0.58
N LEU A 235 -3.86 -16.60 0.19
CA LEU A 235 -5.17 -15.97 -0.02
C LEU A 235 -5.56 -15.85 -1.50
N TRP A 236 -4.60 -16.08 -2.41
CA TRP A 236 -4.80 -16.02 -3.84
C TRP A 236 -4.37 -17.34 -4.49
N GLN A 237 -5.31 -18.02 -5.15
CA GLN A 237 -5.00 -19.21 -5.96
C GLN A 237 -5.07 -18.81 -7.44
N PRO A 238 -3.99 -19.01 -8.23
CA PRO A 238 -4.00 -18.73 -9.66
C PRO A 238 -5.08 -19.57 -10.34
N GLY A 239 -6.00 -18.92 -11.06
CA GLY A 239 -7.06 -19.58 -11.81
C GLY A 239 -8.42 -19.64 -11.12
N GLU A 240 -8.56 -19.23 -9.89
CA GLU A 240 -9.88 -18.90 -9.35
C GLU A 240 -10.28 -17.52 -9.89
N PRO A 241 -11.45 -17.41 -10.56
CA PRO A 241 -11.99 -16.10 -10.90
C PRO A 241 -12.12 -15.34 -9.59
N CYS A 242 -11.66 -14.09 -9.57
CA CYS A 242 -11.76 -13.22 -8.40
C CYS A 242 -13.23 -13.20 -7.94
N GLU A 243 -13.58 -14.07 -6.98
CA GLU A 243 -14.94 -14.20 -6.44
C GLU A 243 -15.36 -12.96 -5.62
N ARG A 244 -14.78 -11.81 -5.97
CA ARG A 244 -15.04 -10.51 -5.34
C ARG A 244 -16.47 -10.00 -5.57
N ASN A 245 -17.32 -10.75 -6.29
CA ASN A 245 -18.67 -10.32 -6.68
C ASN A 245 -19.83 -11.14 -6.09
N LYS A 246 -19.63 -12.03 -5.14
CA LYS A 246 -20.72 -12.90 -4.64
C LYS A 246 -21.31 -12.55 -3.27
N MET A 247 -21.07 -11.37 -2.72
CA MET A 247 -21.80 -10.94 -1.51
C MET A 247 -22.30 -9.52 -1.64
N ALA A 248 -23.29 -9.33 -2.52
CA ALA A 248 -24.25 -8.23 -2.48
C ALA A 248 -25.55 -8.72 -3.08
N ALA A 249 -26.34 -9.40 -2.26
CA ALA A 249 -27.77 -9.59 -2.43
C ALA A 249 -28.41 -9.48 -1.05
#